data_74fb0208057e973d1d8a2b94f3866d6e
#
_entry.id   74fb0208057e973d1d8a2b94f3866d6e
#
_cell.length_a   1.000
_cell.length_b   1.000
_cell.length_c   1.000
_cell.angle_alpha   90.00
_cell.angle_beta   90.00
_cell.angle_gamma   90.00
#
_symmetry.space_group_name_H-M   'P 1'
#
loop_
_entity.id
_entity.type
_entity.pdbx_description
1 polymer ?
#
loop_
_entity_poly.entity_id
_entity_poly.type
_entity_poly.pdbx_seq_one_letter_code
_entity_poly.pdbx_strand_id
1 'polypeptide(L)'
;MPYRIIVEYGHGFYRAAPSCLFCVLEPVTTMSKLYFYYSAMNAGKSTTLLQSSYNYQERGMRTLILVPDIDTRENQETVTSRIGLSAEATIFHLADNLYKIVEQQHKQQPLDCVLVDEAQFLPREQVRQVSDVADQLDIPVLTYGLRTDFQGQLFEGSEQLLAWADNLVEIKTICHCGRKATMVLRIGEDGQVIKQGAQVKIGGNELYVSVCRKHFKTGMAERRTDELVFGEFEPMEETR
;
A
#
# COMPACT_ATOMS: atom_id res chain seq x y z
N MET A 1 27.73 31.37 9.29
CA MET A 1 27.13 30.04 9.05
C MET A 1 28.27 29.05 8.84
N PRO A 2 28.44 28.01 9.68
CA PRO A 2 29.51 27.05 9.47
C PRO A 2 29.16 26.16 8.28
N TYR A 3 30.07 26.06 7.33
CA TYR A 3 29.99 25.15 6.21
C TYR A 3 30.00 23.71 6.73
N ARG A 4 29.01 22.91 6.31
CA ARG A 4 28.96 21.46 6.56
C ARG A 4 29.76 20.77 5.45
N ILE A 5 30.84 20.12 5.81
CA ILE A 5 31.60 19.28 4.88
C ILE A 5 30.99 17.86 4.97
N ILE A 6 30.46 17.38 3.87
CA ILE A 6 30.05 15.97 3.70
C ILE A 6 31.17 15.31 2.93
N VAL A 7 31.76 14.27 3.49
CA VAL A 7 32.81 13.47 2.83
C VAL A 7 32.24 12.09 2.55
N GLU A 8 32.27 11.70 1.29
CA GLU A 8 31.85 10.37 0.84
C GLU A 8 33.05 9.43 0.85
N TYR A 9 32.97 8.38 1.67
CA TYR A 9 33.94 7.28 1.65
C TYR A 9 33.18 5.96 1.46
N GLY A 10 33.42 5.30 0.32
CA GLY A 10 32.95 3.96 -0.10
C GLY A 10 31.87 3.32 0.77
N HIS A 11 30.62 3.40 0.37
CA HIS A 11 29.40 2.78 0.94
C HIS A 11 28.78 3.39 2.20
N GLY A 12 29.02 4.65 2.56
CA GLY A 12 28.27 5.31 3.63
C GLY A 12 28.48 6.82 3.69
N PHE A 13 27.46 7.56 4.15
CA PHE A 13 27.54 9.00 4.45
C PHE A 13 27.86 9.21 5.93
N TYR A 14 28.84 10.06 6.24
CA TYR A 14 29.27 10.33 7.61
C TYR A 14 29.19 11.82 7.94
N ARG A 15 28.87 12.15 9.19
CA ARG A 15 28.72 13.51 9.68
C ARG A 15 29.92 13.88 10.56
N ALA A 16 30.64 14.96 10.23
CA ALA A 16 31.72 15.46 11.05
C ALA A 16 31.21 16.39 12.17
N ALA A 17 31.60 16.12 13.43
CA ALA A 17 31.32 17.01 14.56
C ALA A 17 32.38 18.10 14.63
N PRO A 18 32.02 19.39 14.93
CA PRO A 18 32.90 20.53 14.76
C PRO A 18 33.95 20.77 15.86
N SER A 19 34.19 19.86 16.80
CA SER A 19 34.99 20.14 17.99
C SER A 19 35.91 19.02 18.51
N CYS A 20 36.34 18.08 17.70
CA CYS A 20 37.27 17.04 18.17
C CYS A 20 38.38 16.72 17.15
N LEU A 21 39.63 16.69 17.63
CA LEU A 21 40.81 16.31 16.82
C LEU A 21 40.79 14.85 16.34
N PHE A 22 39.90 14.04 16.89
CA PHE A 22 39.49 12.72 16.40
C PHE A 22 38.03 12.82 15.97
N CYS A 23 37.77 13.13 14.70
CA CYS A 23 36.44 12.97 14.10
C CYS A 23 36.02 11.51 14.20
N VAL A 24 35.17 11.18 15.19
CA VAL A 24 34.36 9.99 15.13
C VAL A 24 33.33 10.25 14.05
N LEU A 25 33.50 9.64 12.88
CA LEU A 25 32.52 9.68 11.81
C LEU A 25 31.35 8.82 12.26
N GLU A 26 30.30 9.44 12.77
CA GLU A 26 29.04 8.72 13.01
C GLU A 26 28.40 8.40 11.65
N PRO A 27 27.99 7.15 11.42
CA PRO A 27 27.24 6.83 10.21
C PRO A 27 25.98 7.71 10.17
N VAL A 28 25.71 8.35 9.05
CA VAL A 28 24.42 8.99 8.81
C VAL A 28 23.43 7.85 8.64
N THR A 29 22.79 7.45 9.73
CA THR A 29 21.66 6.52 9.67
C THR A 29 20.56 7.21 8.88
N THR A 30 20.34 6.81 7.65
CA THR A 30 19.12 7.16 6.93
C THR A 30 18.00 6.42 7.63
N MET A 31 17.18 7.15 8.41
CA MET A 31 16.02 6.55 9.08
C MET A 31 15.12 5.90 8.05
N SER A 32 14.64 4.71 8.34
CA SER A 32 13.62 4.04 7.58
C SER A 32 12.35 4.89 7.54
N LYS A 33 11.48 4.66 6.56
CA LYS A 33 10.33 5.53 6.29
C LYS A 33 9.05 4.74 6.23
N LEU A 34 7.96 5.42 6.63
CA LEU A 34 6.60 4.97 6.41
C LEU A 34 6.10 5.51 5.06
N TYR A 35 5.67 4.61 4.17
CA TYR A 35 5.11 4.93 2.86
C TYR A 35 3.62 4.62 2.83
N PHE A 36 2.83 5.51 2.25
CA PHE A 36 1.43 5.25 1.95
C PHE A 36 1.18 5.25 0.44
N TYR A 37 0.97 4.07 -0.11
CA TYR A 37 0.54 3.84 -1.50
C TYR A 37 -0.98 3.82 -1.54
N TYR A 38 -1.57 4.90 -2.03
CA TYR A 38 -3.02 5.03 -2.06
C TYR A 38 -3.58 5.10 -3.48
N SER A 39 -4.84 4.69 -3.64
CA SER A 39 -5.51 4.76 -4.92
C SER A 39 -7.03 4.75 -4.77
N ALA A 40 -7.74 4.86 -5.90
CA ALA A 40 -9.09 4.36 -6.04
C ALA A 40 -9.08 2.82 -6.12
N MET A 41 -10.24 2.20 -6.08
CA MET A 41 -10.37 0.75 -6.20
C MET A 41 -9.86 0.25 -7.56
N ASN A 42 -9.43 -1.00 -7.65
CA ASN A 42 -8.98 -1.64 -8.89
C ASN A 42 -7.79 -0.97 -9.59
N ALA A 43 -6.94 -0.26 -8.85
CA ALA A 43 -5.74 0.39 -9.39
C ALA A 43 -4.47 -0.49 -9.39
N GLY A 44 -4.56 -1.75 -8.93
CA GLY A 44 -3.43 -2.65 -8.87
C GLY A 44 -2.57 -2.53 -7.58
N LYS A 45 -3.18 -2.12 -6.44
CA LYS A 45 -2.46 -2.02 -5.15
C LYS A 45 -1.77 -3.32 -4.76
N SER A 46 -2.53 -4.41 -4.65
CA SER A 46 -1.98 -5.73 -4.27
C SER A 46 -0.95 -6.23 -5.28
N THR A 47 -1.09 -5.91 -6.59
CA THR A 47 -0.06 -6.19 -7.60
C THR A 47 1.24 -5.43 -7.29
N THR A 48 1.15 -4.14 -6.97
CA THR A 48 2.32 -3.31 -6.65
C THR A 48 2.96 -3.76 -5.34
N LEU A 49 2.17 -4.15 -4.34
CA LEU A 49 2.64 -4.72 -3.09
C LEU A 49 3.45 -5.99 -3.35
N LEU A 50 2.87 -6.94 -4.07
CA LEU A 50 3.51 -8.22 -4.38
C LEU A 50 4.78 -8.04 -5.20
N GLN A 51 4.77 -7.11 -6.17
CA GLN A 51 5.98 -6.75 -6.92
C GLN A 51 7.06 -6.16 -6.02
N SER A 52 6.68 -5.31 -5.06
CA SER A 52 7.65 -4.75 -4.09
C SER A 52 8.25 -5.85 -3.23
N SER A 53 7.41 -6.75 -2.66
CA SER A 53 7.88 -7.89 -1.87
C SER A 53 8.84 -8.78 -2.68
N TYR A 54 8.47 -9.10 -3.91
CA TYR A 54 9.29 -9.91 -4.80
C TYR A 54 10.68 -9.28 -5.07
N ASN A 55 10.72 -7.98 -5.31
CA ASN A 55 11.97 -7.25 -5.56
C ASN A 55 12.94 -7.31 -4.36
N TYR A 56 12.43 -7.30 -3.12
CA TYR A 56 13.24 -7.53 -1.93
C TYR A 56 13.75 -8.97 -1.88
N GLN A 57 12.87 -9.94 -2.10
CA GLN A 57 13.19 -11.37 -2.01
C GLN A 57 14.22 -11.80 -3.07
N GLU A 58 14.14 -11.28 -4.30
CA GLU A 58 15.17 -11.52 -5.34
C GLU A 58 16.58 -11.09 -4.92
N ARG A 59 16.68 -10.15 -3.98
CA ARG A 59 17.94 -9.67 -3.42
C ARG A 59 18.37 -10.40 -2.15
N GLY A 60 17.64 -11.46 -1.76
CA GLY A 60 17.86 -12.21 -0.53
C GLY A 60 17.38 -11.49 0.73
N MET A 61 16.60 -10.42 0.59
CA MET A 61 16.01 -9.66 1.69
C MET A 61 14.66 -10.27 2.12
N ARG A 62 14.38 -10.23 3.42
CA ARG A 62 13.15 -10.80 3.98
C ARG A 62 12.07 -9.75 4.15
N THR A 63 10.88 -10.06 3.65
CA THR A 63 9.69 -9.22 3.81
C THR A 63 8.64 -9.87 4.71
N LEU A 64 7.84 -9.05 5.38
CA LEU A 64 6.65 -9.47 6.11
C LEU A 64 5.43 -8.76 5.50
N ILE A 65 4.46 -9.54 5.03
CA ILE A 65 3.20 -9.01 4.52
C ILE A 65 2.13 -9.18 5.61
N LEU A 66 1.43 -8.09 5.94
CA LEU A 66 0.37 -8.03 6.94
C LEU A 66 -0.96 -7.69 6.26
N VAL A 67 -2.03 -8.40 6.65
CA VAL A 67 -3.40 -8.20 6.13
C VAL A 67 -4.39 -8.18 7.28
N PRO A 68 -5.29 -7.18 7.37
CA PRO A 68 -6.32 -7.16 8.41
C PRO A 68 -7.39 -8.23 8.16
N ASP A 69 -7.80 -8.90 9.25
CA ASP A 69 -8.91 -9.87 9.24
C ASP A 69 -10.26 -9.14 9.13
N ILE A 70 -10.59 -8.65 7.95
CA ILE A 70 -11.86 -7.96 7.65
C ILE A 70 -12.68 -8.71 6.62
N ASP A 71 -12.02 -9.48 5.75
CA ASP A 71 -12.65 -10.23 4.69
C ASP A 71 -12.62 -11.74 5.00
N THR A 72 -13.65 -12.22 5.68
CA THR A 72 -13.80 -13.63 6.08
C THR A 72 -14.09 -14.58 4.90
N ARG A 73 -14.01 -14.11 3.64
CA ARG A 73 -14.38 -14.94 2.47
C ARG A 73 -13.44 -16.10 2.22
N GLU A 74 -12.21 -16.00 2.68
CA GLU A 74 -11.27 -17.13 2.60
C GLU A 74 -10.31 -17.01 3.79
N ASN A 75 -10.18 -18.07 4.59
CA ASN A 75 -9.10 -18.25 5.56
C ASN A 75 -7.75 -18.35 4.83
N GLN A 76 -7.41 -17.36 4.01
CA GLN A 76 -6.21 -17.42 3.20
C GLN A 76 -5.12 -16.55 3.84
N GLU A 77 -4.15 -17.22 4.42
CA GLU A 77 -2.84 -16.67 4.79
C GLU A 77 -2.05 -16.25 3.53
N THR A 78 -2.75 -15.71 2.53
CA THR A 78 -2.15 -15.30 1.24
C THR A 78 -2.81 -14.03 0.71
N VAL A 79 -1.98 -13.10 0.23
CA VAL A 79 -2.43 -11.98 -0.60
C VAL A 79 -2.40 -12.43 -2.06
N THR A 80 -3.51 -12.26 -2.74
CA THR A 80 -3.62 -12.58 -4.17
C THR A 80 -4.00 -11.34 -4.98
N SER A 81 -3.24 -11.08 -6.04
CA SER A 81 -3.59 -10.03 -7.00
C SER A 81 -4.56 -10.57 -8.06
N ARG A 82 -5.33 -9.68 -8.70
CA ARG A 82 -6.24 -10.03 -9.80
C ARG A 82 -5.56 -10.63 -11.03
N ILE A 83 -4.27 -10.41 -11.19
CA ILE A 83 -3.47 -10.98 -12.28
C ILE A 83 -2.80 -12.31 -11.91
N GLY A 84 -3.21 -12.92 -10.78
CA GLY A 84 -2.75 -14.25 -10.37
C GLY A 84 -1.44 -14.30 -9.58
N LEU A 85 -0.86 -13.16 -9.22
CA LEU A 85 0.28 -13.14 -8.28
C LEU A 85 -0.23 -13.40 -6.86
N SER A 86 0.50 -14.19 -6.07
CA SER A 86 0.18 -14.47 -4.68
C SER A 86 1.45 -14.56 -3.82
N ALA A 87 1.33 -14.22 -2.54
CA ALA A 87 2.37 -14.40 -1.53
C ALA A 87 1.74 -14.72 -0.17
N GLU A 88 2.49 -15.42 0.67
CA GLU A 88 2.10 -15.67 2.05
C GLU A 88 1.99 -14.35 2.83
N ALA A 89 0.97 -14.25 3.68
CA ALA A 89 0.70 -13.07 4.49
C ALA A 89 0.33 -13.48 5.92
N THR A 90 0.66 -12.64 6.86
CA THR A 90 0.24 -12.78 8.26
C THR A 90 -1.06 -12.00 8.45
N ILE A 91 -2.11 -12.71 8.83
CA ILE A 91 -3.40 -12.10 9.19
C ILE A 91 -3.27 -11.50 10.58
N PHE A 92 -3.82 -10.29 10.76
CA PHE A 92 -3.91 -9.63 12.06
C PHE A 92 -5.31 -9.10 12.32
N HIS A 93 -5.70 -9.03 13.59
CA HIS A 93 -6.97 -8.44 14.01
C HIS A 93 -6.79 -6.94 14.33
N LEU A 94 -7.88 -6.18 14.25
CA LEU A 94 -7.86 -4.74 14.55
C LEU A 94 -7.49 -4.42 16.02
N ALA A 95 -7.56 -5.42 16.93
CA ALA A 95 -7.13 -5.29 18.32
C ALA A 95 -5.66 -5.68 18.56
N ASP A 96 -4.99 -6.23 17.57
CA ASP A 96 -3.60 -6.68 17.70
C ASP A 96 -2.62 -5.50 17.73
N ASN A 97 -1.48 -5.71 18.37
CA ASN A 97 -0.40 -4.76 18.38
C ASN A 97 0.60 -5.08 17.24
N LEU A 98 0.54 -4.32 16.16
CA LEU A 98 1.36 -4.56 14.97
C LEU A 98 2.86 -4.38 15.23
N TYR A 99 3.24 -3.42 16.08
CA TYR A 99 4.65 -3.25 16.45
C TYR A 99 5.21 -4.52 17.11
N LYS A 100 4.46 -5.12 18.05
CA LYS A 100 4.89 -6.35 18.72
C LYS A 100 4.96 -7.55 17.78
N ILE A 101 4.02 -7.66 16.83
CA ILE A 101 4.05 -8.73 15.81
C ILE A 101 5.33 -8.61 14.99
N VAL A 102 5.63 -7.41 14.47
CA VAL A 102 6.83 -7.16 13.67
C VAL A 102 8.10 -7.37 14.50
N GLU A 103 8.16 -6.83 15.71
CA GLU A 103 9.29 -6.97 16.60
C GLU A 103 9.60 -8.45 16.91
N GLN A 104 8.57 -9.26 17.17
CA GLN A 104 8.74 -10.69 17.42
C GLN A 104 9.27 -11.43 16.19
N GLN A 105 8.74 -11.13 15.00
CA GLN A 105 9.20 -11.71 13.75
C GLN A 105 10.64 -11.30 13.43
N HIS A 106 10.97 -10.02 13.65
CA HIS A 106 12.29 -9.48 13.42
C HIS A 106 13.34 -10.07 14.36
N LYS A 107 13.00 -10.34 15.65
CA LYS A 107 13.87 -11.00 16.62
C LYS A 107 14.16 -12.46 16.25
N GLN A 108 13.21 -13.16 15.63
CA GLN A 108 13.41 -14.54 15.19
C GLN A 108 14.32 -14.59 13.95
N GLN A 109 14.08 -13.72 13.01
CA GLN A 109 14.88 -13.56 11.80
C GLN A 109 14.75 -12.11 11.31
N PRO A 110 15.85 -11.40 11.05
CA PRO A 110 15.83 -10.02 10.59
C PRO A 110 14.88 -9.79 9.41
N LEU A 111 14.10 -8.72 9.49
CA LEU A 111 13.20 -8.23 8.44
C LEU A 111 13.83 -7.01 7.78
N ASP A 112 13.73 -6.91 6.46
CA ASP A 112 14.22 -5.80 5.65
C ASP A 112 13.10 -4.88 5.17
N CYS A 113 11.85 -5.35 5.19
CA CYS A 113 10.68 -4.55 4.83
C CYS A 113 9.40 -5.15 5.40
N VAL A 114 8.48 -4.29 5.83
CA VAL A 114 7.10 -4.65 6.19
C VAL A 114 6.15 -4.06 5.15
N LEU A 115 5.21 -4.87 4.66
CA LEU A 115 4.18 -4.45 3.73
C LEU A 115 2.80 -4.68 4.37
N VAL A 116 1.90 -3.71 4.28
CA VAL A 116 0.55 -3.81 4.84
C VAL A 116 -0.45 -3.60 3.71
N ASP A 117 -1.25 -4.63 3.39
CA ASP A 117 -2.37 -4.48 2.45
C ASP A 117 -3.64 -4.03 3.17
N GLU A 118 -4.59 -3.49 2.41
CA GLU A 118 -5.88 -2.97 2.89
C GLU A 118 -5.74 -2.01 4.10
N ALA A 119 -4.66 -1.22 4.12
CA ALA A 119 -4.27 -0.35 5.23
C ALA A 119 -5.28 0.76 5.55
N GLN A 120 -6.29 1.01 4.71
CA GLN A 120 -7.40 1.91 5.03
C GLN A 120 -8.21 1.44 6.23
N PHE A 121 -8.15 0.17 6.58
CA PHE A 121 -8.87 -0.41 7.71
C PHE A 121 -8.11 -0.34 9.04
N LEU A 122 -6.87 0.11 9.03
CA LEU A 122 -6.10 0.28 10.26
C LEU A 122 -6.76 1.32 11.18
N PRO A 123 -7.04 0.99 12.46
CA PRO A 123 -7.33 2.00 13.47
C PRO A 123 -6.15 2.96 13.65
N ARG A 124 -6.41 4.16 14.16
CA ARG A 124 -5.39 5.19 14.46
C ARG A 124 -4.18 4.62 15.22
N GLU A 125 -4.45 3.76 16.20
CA GLU A 125 -3.39 3.17 17.03
C GLU A 125 -2.46 2.27 16.21
N GLN A 126 -3.00 1.45 15.30
CA GLN A 126 -2.18 0.59 14.45
C GLN A 126 -1.36 1.39 13.44
N VAL A 127 -1.87 2.54 12.96
CA VAL A 127 -1.06 3.46 12.12
C VAL A 127 0.13 4.00 12.90
N ARG A 128 -0.03 4.35 14.17
CA ARG A 128 1.09 4.75 15.03
C ARG A 128 2.09 3.62 15.23
N GLN A 129 1.59 2.40 15.50
CA GLN A 129 2.44 1.23 15.68
C GLN A 129 3.28 0.91 14.44
N VAL A 130 2.74 1.07 13.23
CA VAL A 130 3.54 0.88 12.00
C VAL A 130 4.52 2.03 11.75
N SER A 131 4.22 3.25 12.20
CA SER A 131 5.23 4.31 12.20
C SER A 131 6.36 4.04 13.20
N ASP A 132 6.03 3.52 14.39
CA ASP A 132 7.04 3.10 15.37
C ASP A 132 7.95 1.97 14.84
N VAL A 133 7.45 1.10 13.97
CA VAL A 133 8.29 0.08 13.28
C VAL A 133 9.37 0.76 12.44
N ALA A 134 9.00 1.80 11.67
CA ALA A 134 9.97 2.54 10.88
C ALA A 134 10.97 3.28 11.76
N ASP A 135 10.49 3.95 12.82
CA ASP A 135 11.30 4.82 13.65
C ASP A 135 12.20 4.07 14.64
N GLN A 136 11.71 2.97 15.24
CA GLN A 136 12.39 2.30 16.35
C GLN A 136 13.12 1.01 15.93
N LEU A 137 12.58 0.29 14.92
CA LEU A 137 13.21 -0.93 14.41
C LEU A 137 14.05 -0.66 13.16
N ASP A 138 14.00 0.56 12.61
CA ASP A 138 14.68 0.97 11.37
C ASP A 138 14.34 0.04 10.18
N ILE A 139 13.06 -0.36 10.10
CA ILE A 139 12.52 -1.22 9.03
C ILE A 139 11.53 -0.39 8.19
N PRO A 140 11.74 -0.26 6.86
CA PRO A 140 10.79 0.45 6.01
C PRO A 140 9.42 -0.23 6.00
N VAL A 141 8.36 0.59 6.12
CA VAL A 141 6.97 0.12 6.10
C VAL A 141 6.25 0.69 4.90
N LEU A 142 5.73 -0.19 4.04
CA LEU A 142 4.98 0.14 2.84
C LEU A 142 3.51 -0.23 3.07
N THR A 143 2.64 0.76 3.24
CA THR A 143 1.21 0.56 3.43
C THR A 143 0.45 0.81 2.13
N TYR A 144 -0.49 -0.07 1.80
CA TYR A 144 -1.31 -0.02 0.58
C TYR A 144 -2.78 0.07 0.96
N GLY A 145 -3.50 1.07 0.42
CA GLY A 145 -4.89 1.25 0.82
C GLY A 145 -5.71 2.12 -0.13
N LEU A 146 -7.04 2.12 0.09
CA LEU A 146 -7.97 3.03 -0.56
C LEU A 146 -7.85 4.40 0.09
N ARG A 147 -7.96 5.48 -0.70
CA ARG A 147 -7.98 6.82 -0.15
C ARG A 147 -9.34 7.15 0.47
N THR A 148 -10.41 6.96 -0.30
CA THR A 148 -11.77 7.32 0.07
C THR A 148 -12.74 6.18 -0.21
N ASP A 149 -13.84 6.17 0.52
CA ASP A 149 -14.99 5.32 0.26
C ASP A 149 -15.84 5.80 -0.92
N PHE A 150 -16.98 5.14 -1.13
CA PHE A 150 -17.95 5.48 -2.18
C PHE A 150 -18.76 6.76 -1.90
N GLN A 151 -18.71 7.30 -0.69
CA GLN A 151 -19.32 8.57 -0.32
C GLN A 151 -18.34 9.74 -0.46
N GLY A 152 -17.08 9.45 -0.78
CA GLY A 152 -16.01 10.43 -0.89
C GLY A 152 -15.40 10.82 0.45
N GLN A 153 -15.68 10.05 1.52
CA GLN A 153 -15.11 10.24 2.84
C GLN A 153 -13.82 9.42 2.98
N LEU A 154 -12.88 9.91 3.78
CA LEU A 154 -11.68 9.15 4.11
C LEU A 154 -12.04 7.95 5.01
N PHE A 155 -11.31 6.86 4.84
CA PHE A 155 -11.26 5.81 5.86
C PHE A 155 -10.38 6.28 7.03
N GLU A 156 -10.62 5.76 8.23
CA GLU A 156 -9.82 6.14 9.42
C GLU A 156 -8.32 5.91 9.21
N GLY A 157 -7.93 4.71 8.75
CA GLY A 157 -6.54 4.40 8.48
C GLY A 157 -5.93 5.28 7.40
N SER A 158 -6.69 5.60 6.35
CA SER A 158 -6.22 6.49 5.29
C SER A 158 -6.04 7.93 5.76
N GLU A 159 -6.93 8.44 6.61
CA GLU A 159 -6.80 9.76 7.24
C GLU A 159 -5.50 9.84 8.05
N GLN A 160 -5.25 8.84 8.88
CA GLN A 160 -4.05 8.77 9.70
C GLN A 160 -2.78 8.61 8.85
N LEU A 161 -2.79 7.73 7.85
CA LEU A 161 -1.64 7.52 6.96
C LEU A 161 -1.32 8.76 6.11
N LEU A 162 -2.33 9.51 5.66
CA LEU A 162 -2.11 10.80 4.97
C LEU A 162 -1.43 11.83 5.86
N ALA A 163 -1.63 11.75 7.18
CA ALA A 163 -1.01 12.67 8.15
C ALA A 163 0.37 12.21 8.63
N TRP A 164 0.63 10.91 8.72
CA TRP A 164 1.81 10.36 9.39
C TRP A 164 2.87 9.78 8.44
N ALA A 165 2.49 9.39 7.21
CA ALA A 165 3.47 8.80 6.30
C ALA A 165 4.48 9.83 5.80
N ASP A 166 5.77 9.44 5.77
CA ASP A 166 6.85 10.26 5.21
C ASP A 166 6.71 10.45 3.70
N ASN A 167 6.17 9.41 3.02
CA ASN A 167 6.02 9.43 1.58
C ASN A 167 4.60 9.01 1.17
N LEU A 168 3.95 9.87 0.41
CA LEU A 168 2.63 9.65 -0.16
C LEU A 168 2.76 9.33 -1.66
N VAL A 169 2.36 8.12 -2.06
CA VAL A 169 2.48 7.64 -3.44
C VAL A 169 1.11 7.28 -4.00
N GLU A 170 0.70 7.95 -5.06
CA GLU A 170 -0.56 7.64 -5.73
C GLU A 170 -0.37 6.56 -6.80
N ILE A 171 -1.05 5.41 -6.65
CA ILE A 171 -1.18 4.41 -7.70
C ILE A 171 -2.34 4.85 -8.60
N LYS A 172 -2.04 5.14 -9.85
CA LYS A 172 -2.98 5.73 -10.79
C LYS A 172 -3.81 4.66 -11.50
N THR A 173 -5.11 4.97 -11.69
CA THR A 173 -6.00 4.20 -12.57
C THR A 173 -6.87 5.14 -13.39
N ILE A 174 -7.60 4.62 -14.37
CA ILE A 174 -8.37 5.40 -15.32
C ILE A 174 -9.87 5.21 -15.11
N CYS A 175 -10.61 6.27 -15.35
CA CYS A 175 -12.07 6.28 -15.49
C CYS A 175 -12.45 5.85 -16.91
N HIS A 176 -13.68 5.35 -17.10
CA HIS A 176 -14.23 5.01 -18.43
C HIS A 176 -14.09 6.13 -19.48
N CYS A 177 -13.99 7.37 -19.06
CA CYS A 177 -13.76 8.52 -19.97
C CYS A 177 -12.28 8.81 -20.27
N GLY A 178 -11.35 7.93 -19.92
CA GLY A 178 -9.90 8.09 -20.13
C GLY A 178 -9.20 9.03 -19.14
N ARG A 179 -9.92 9.74 -18.27
CA ARG A 179 -9.33 10.59 -17.23
C ARG A 179 -8.88 9.77 -16.03
N LYS A 180 -7.95 10.32 -15.24
CA LYS A 180 -7.54 9.71 -13.97
C LYS A 180 -8.75 9.46 -13.08
N ALA A 181 -8.92 8.22 -12.60
CA ALA A 181 -9.90 7.86 -11.60
C ALA A 181 -9.35 8.11 -10.20
N THR A 182 -10.08 8.86 -9.39
CA THR A 182 -9.69 9.24 -8.03
C THR A 182 -10.77 8.97 -7.01
N MET A 183 -11.94 8.55 -7.47
CA MET A 183 -13.13 8.31 -6.67
C MET A 183 -13.69 6.93 -7.00
N VAL A 184 -14.58 6.44 -6.13
CA VAL A 184 -15.24 5.13 -6.27
C VAL A 184 -16.74 5.33 -6.19
N LEU A 185 -17.49 4.76 -7.11
CA LEU A 185 -18.95 4.61 -7.03
C LEU A 185 -19.27 3.19 -6.58
N ARG A 186 -20.29 3.06 -5.74
CA ARG A 186 -20.90 1.79 -5.39
C ARG A 186 -22.16 1.59 -6.19
N ILE A 187 -22.29 0.42 -6.83
CA ILE A 187 -23.41 0.08 -7.71
C ILE A 187 -24.24 -1.01 -7.03
N GLY A 188 -25.55 -0.83 -6.98
CA GLY A 188 -26.49 -1.83 -6.51
C GLY A 188 -26.71 -2.95 -7.54
N GLU A 189 -27.39 -3.99 -7.13
CA GLU A 189 -27.77 -5.11 -8.02
C GLU A 189 -28.70 -4.66 -9.17
N ASP A 190 -29.46 -3.59 -8.93
CA ASP A 190 -30.31 -2.91 -9.91
C ASP A 190 -29.54 -2.02 -10.91
N GLY A 191 -28.21 -1.95 -10.77
CA GLY A 191 -27.34 -1.09 -11.56
C GLY A 191 -27.36 0.38 -11.17
N GLN A 192 -28.08 0.77 -10.11
CA GLN A 192 -28.13 2.15 -9.64
C GLN A 192 -26.99 2.49 -8.70
N VAL A 193 -26.59 3.76 -8.71
CA VAL A 193 -25.54 4.26 -7.81
C VAL A 193 -26.06 4.43 -6.40
N ILE A 194 -25.44 3.73 -5.46
CA ILE A 194 -25.72 3.84 -4.03
C ILE A 194 -24.92 5.01 -3.47
N LYS A 195 -25.62 6.01 -2.91
CA LYS A 195 -25.01 7.23 -2.36
C LYS A 195 -24.91 7.23 -0.83
N GLN A 196 -25.63 6.34 -0.15
CA GLN A 196 -25.68 6.26 1.31
C GLN A 196 -25.61 4.81 1.76
N GLY A 197 -25.10 4.56 2.96
CA GLY A 197 -25.01 3.23 3.56
C GLY A 197 -23.72 3.02 4.32
N ALA A 198 -23.53 1.81 4.84
CA ALA A 198 -22.31 1.45 5.56
C ALA A 198 -21.08 1.64 4.66
N GLN A 199 -20.01 2.17 5.23
CA GLN A 199 -18.75 2.45 4.55
C GLN A 199 -18.17 1.19 3.90
N VAL A 200 -18.26 0.07 4.60
CA VAL A 200 -17.80 -1.25 4.12
C VAL A 200 -19.00 -2.14 3.88
N LYS A 201 -19.10 -2.72 2.70
CA LYS A 201 -19.94 -3.88 2.43
C LYS A 201 -19.03 -4.98 1.90
N ILE A 202 -19.00 -6.08 2.59
CA ILE A 202 -18.31 -7.29 2.15
C ILE A 202 -19.07 -7.80 0.92
N GLY A 203 -18.51 -7.61 -0.24
CA GLY A 203 -19.11 -7.99 -1.53
C GLY A 203 -18.08 -7.85 -2.63
N GLY A 204 -18.22 -8.61 -3.71
CA GLY A 204 -17.26 -8.64 -4.81
C GLY A 204 -16.95 -7.26 -5.39
N ASN A 205 -15.84 -7.18 -6.07
CA ASN A 205 -15.38 -5.97 -6.78
C ASN A 205 -16.36 -5.47 -7.88
N GLU A 206 -17.34 -6.28 -8.22
CA GLU A 206 -18.39 -6.01 -9.19
C GLU A 206 -19.31 -4.85 -8.76
N LEU A 207 -19.39 -4.62 -7.44
CA LEU A 207 -20.22 -3.56 -6.85
C LEU A 207 -19.53 -2.18 -6.81
N TYR A 208 -18.27 -2.06 -7.23
CA TYR A 208 -17.52 -0.82 -7.14
C TYR A 208 -16.84 -0.46 -8.45
N VAL A 209 -17.01 0.80 -8.87
CA VAL A 209 -16.46 1.34 -10.12
C VAL A 209 -15.59 2.55 -9.83
N SER A 210 -14.35 2.53 -10.31
CA SER A 210 -13.43 3.66 -10.19
C SER A 210 -13.71 4.71 -11.26
N VAL A 211 -13.93 5.96 -10.82
CA VAL A 211 -14.31 7.06 -11.69
C VAL A 211 -13.53 8.33 -11.41
N CYS A 212 -13.50 9.24 -12.37
CA CYS A 212 -13.01 10.60 -12.13
C CYS A 212 -14.01 11.42 -11.29
N ARG A 213 -13.53 12.47 -10.64
CA ARG A 213 -14.35 13.33 -9.77
C ARG A 213 -15.61 13.87 -10.46
N LYS A 214 -15.56 14.16 -11.80
CA LYS A 214 -16.74 14.61 -12.54
C LYS A 214 -17.83 13.54 -12.54
N HIS A 215 -17.48 12.29 -12.91
CA HIS A 215 -18.45 11.19 -12.99
C HIS A 215 -18.91 10.73 -11.60
N PHE A 216 -18.07 10.86 -10.58
CA PHE A 216 -18.48 10.67 -9.19
C PHE A 216 -19.63 11.61 -8.80
N LYS A 217 -19.48 12.93 -9.08
CA LYS A 217 -20.50 13.94 -8.77
C LYS A 217 -21.81 13.73 -9.53
N THR A 218 -21.74 13.28 -10.78
CA THR A 218 -22.91 13.02 -11.61
C THR A 218 -23.52 11.64 -11.41
N GLY A 219 -22.86 10.75 -10.68
CA GLY A 219 -23.29 9.36 -10.52
C GLY A 219 -23.22 8.55 -11.82
N MET A 220 -22.37 8.93 -12.75
CA MET A 220 -22.21 8.20 -14.02
C MET A 220 -21.25 7.04 -13.84
N ALA A 221 -21.78 5.84 -13.71
CA ALA A 221 -21.07 4.59 -13.83
C ALA A 221 -21.45 3.96 -15.17
N GLU A 222 -20.54 3.96 -16.16
CA GLU A 222 -20.73 3.06 -17.29
C GLU A 222 -20.53 1.65 -16.78
N ARG A 223 -21.60 0.86 -16.82
CA ARG A 223 -21.48 -0.59 -16.68
C ARG A 223 -20.70 -1.05 -17.90
N ARG A 224 -19.46 -1.51 -17.73
CA ARG A 224 -18.87 -2.37 -18.76
C ARG A 224 -19.79 -3.58 -18.86
N THR A 225 -20.54 -3.70 -19.96
CA THR A 225 -21.14 -4.95 -20.39
C THR A 225 -20.02 -6.00 -20.41
N ASP A 226 -20.32 -7.22 -20.02
CA ASP A 226 -19.42 -8.34 -19.73
C ASP A 226 -18.50 -8.82 -20.88
N GLU A 227 -18.33 -8.03 -21.90
CA GLU A 227 -17.35 -8.24 -22.96
C GLU A 227 -16.06 -7.44 -22.66
N LEU A 228 -15.32 -7.87 -21.62
CA LEU A 228 -13.88 -7.78 -21.70
C LEU A 228 -13.45 -8.86 -22.71
N VAL A 229 -13.50 -8.52 -23.97
CA VAL A 229 -12.70 -9.21 -24.97
C VAL A 229 -11.25 -8.88 -24.60
N PHE A 230 -10.64 -9.70 -23.74
CA PHE A 230 -9.22 -9.90 -23.84
C PHE A 230 -9.06 -10.52 -25.22
N GLY A 231 -8.61 -9.72 -26.20
CA GLY A 231 -8.24 -10.26 -27.47
C GLY A 231 -7.36 -11.46 -27.20
N GLU A 232 -7.72 -12.61 -27.78
CA GLU A 232 -6.86 -13.77 -27.76
C GLU A 232 -5.49 -13.27 -28.26
N PHE A 233 -4.47 -13.34 -27.40
CA PHE A 233 -3.10 -13.13 -27.82
C PHE A 233 -2.78 -14.27 -28.76
N GLU A 234 -2.87 -14.01 -30.07
CA GLU A 234 -2.29 -14.94 -31.02
C GLU A 234 -0.78 -15.01 -30.72
N PRO A 235 -0.25 -16.22 -30.47
CA PRO A 235 1.19 -16.36 -30.26
C PRO A 235 1.88 -15.88 -31.55
N MET A 236 2.85 -14.97 -31.41
CA MET A 236 3.69 -14.56 -32.53
C MET A 236 4.35 -15.82 -33.12
N GLU A 237 4.06 -16.12 -34.35
CA GLU A 237 4.77 -17.18 -35.09
C GLU A 237 6.26 -16.81 -35.10
N GLU A 238 7.08 -17.72 -34.56
CA GLU A 238 8.53 -17.64 -34.71
C GLU A 238 8.85 -17.77 -36.22
N THR A 239 9.13 -16.64 -36.86
CA THR A 239 9.73 -16.66 -38.18
C THR A 239 11.15 -17.23 -38.09
N ARG A 240 11.32 -18.39 -38.64
CA ARG A 240 12.61 -19.09 -38.87
C ARG A 240 13.54 -18.28 -39.77
#